data_5b296988ec0d4c55aab3a522824ff60f
#
_entry.id   5b296988ec0d4c55aab3a522824ff60f
#
_cell.length_a   1.000
_cell.length_b   1.000
_cell.length_c   1.000
_cell.angle_alpha   90.00
_cell.angle_beta   90.00
_cell.angle_gamma   90.00
#
_symmetry.space_group_name_H-M   'P 1'
#
loop_
_entity.id
_entity.type
_entity.pdbx_description
1 polymer ?
#
loop_
_entity_poly.entity_id
_entity_poly.type
_entity_poly.pdbx_seq_one_letter_code
_entity_poly.pdbx_strand_id
1 'polypeptide(L)'
;GQLTFEDVPTTPNTSGKGRFNAHNVDLNRNFDCKWQPESTWRGNVVSAGTSPFSEPESVALRDFVTTYSPSAVVFWHSQAGAVYASECLEGILPTTRTIMDAYALASGYDAVSTFDAYPITGDAEGWLASINIPAITVELETRNSIEWTRNLDGISAILKTLIAPL
;
A
#
# COMPACT_ATOMS: atom_id res chain seq x y z
N GLY A 1 -15.38 0.33 -19.25
CA GLY A 1 -14.85 1.50 -19.94
C GLY A 1 -13.44 1.77 -19.50
N GLN A 2 -12.58 2.17 -20.41
CA GLN A 2 -11.22 2.56 -20.09
C GLN A 2 -11.25 3.99 -19.59
N LEU A 3 -10.80 4.24 -18.34
CA LEU A 3 -10.66 5.60 -17.83
C LEU A 3 -9.56 6.32 -18.61
N THR A 4 -9.83 7.56 -19.02
CA THR A 4 -8.82 8.42 -19.63
C THR A 4 -8.23 9.36 -18.58
N PHE A 5 -7.09 9.98 -18.86
CA PHE A 5 -6.50 10.98 -17.96
C PHE A 5 -7.44 12.18 -17.67
N GLU A 6 -8.37 12.45 -18.55
CA GLU A 6 -9.36 13.53 -18.41
C GLU A 6 -10.45 13.19 -17.38
N ASP A 7 -10.65 11.90 -17.08
CA ASP A 7 -11.61 11.45 -16.09
C ASP A 7 -11.07 11.52 -14.64
N VAL A 8 -9.77 11.85 -14.49
CA VAL A 8 -9.14 11.97 -13.16
C VAL A 8 -9.33 13.41 -12.65
N PRO A 9 -9.94 13.61 -11.46
CA PRO A 9 -10.09 14.94 -10.89
C PRO A 9 -8.73 15.61 -10.68
N THR A 10 -8.55 16.80 -11.28
CA THR A 10 -7.29 17.57 -11.17
C THR A 10 -7.18 18.40 -9.89
N THR A 11 -8.26 18.47 -9.11
CA THR A 11 -8.26 19.20 -7.83
C THR A 11 -7.92 18.29 -6.68
N PRO A 12 -7.03 18.73 -5.74
CA PRO A 12 -6.72 17.95 -4.54
C PRO A 12 -7.99 17.64 -3.76
N ASN A 13 -8.24 16.35 -3.52
CA ASN A 13 -9.41 15.93 -2.78
C ASN A 13 -9.20 16.12 -1.27
N THR A 14 -9.57 17.27 -0.76
CA THR A 14 -9.49 17.56 0.69
C THR A 14 -10.66 16.99 1.49
N SER A 15 -11.72 16.52 0.82
CA SER A 15 -12.98 16.09 1.44
C SER A 15 -13.10 14.57 1.66
N GLY A 16 -12.06 13.78 1.34
CA GLY A 16 -12.12 12.32 1.41
C GLY A 16 -12.89 11.63 0.27
N LYS A 17 -13.35 12.37 -0.73
CA LYS A 17 -13.93 11.80 -1.96
C LYS A 17 -12.88 10.92 -2.65
N GLY A 18 -13.25 9.67 -3.01
CA GLY A 18 -12.33 8.70 -3.57
C GLY A 18 -11.58 7.86 -2.52
N ARG A 19 -11.76 8.10 -1.22
CA ARG A 19 -11.30 7.23 -0.15
C ARG A 19 -12.15 5.98 -0.05
N PHE A 20 -13.45 6.13 -0.24
CA PHE A 20 -14.45 5.09 -0.05
C PHE A 20 -14.96 4.61 -1.41
N ASN A 21 -15.29 3.32 -1.51
CA ASN A 21 -15.97 2.77 -2.67
C ASN A 21 -17.49 3.12 -2.68
N ALA A 22 -18.23 2.56 -3.63
CA ALA A 22 -19.68 2.82 -3.77
C ALA A 22 -20.50 2.34 -2.56
N HIS A 23 -20.01 1.39 -1.79
CA HIS A 23 -20.64 0.91 -0.55
C HIS A 23 -20.24 1.71 0.69
N ASN A 24 -19.51 2.80 0.52
CA ASN A 24 -18.94 3.62 1.60
C ASN A 24 -17.96 2.85 2.51
N VAL A 25 -17.24 1.88 1.94
CA VAL A 25 -16.19 1.11 2.61
C VAL A 25 -14.83 1.69 2.28
N ASP A 26 -13.96 1.83 3.28
CA ASP A 26 -12.54 2.13 3.11
C ASP A 26 -11.83 0.86 2.62
N LEU A 27 -11.49 0.83 1.33
CA LEU A 27 -10.88 -0.36 0.72
C LEU A 27 -9.55 -0.74 1.37
N ASN A 28 -8.76 0.22 1.84
CA ASN A 28 -7.52 -0.07 2.57
C ASN A 28 -7.78 -0.36 4.06
N ARG A 29 -8.95 -0.90 4.38
CA ARG A 29 -9.36 -1.51 5.65
C ARG A 29 -10.10 -2.84 5.43
N ASN A 30 -10.27 -3.27 4.17
CA ASN A 30 -11.09 -4.44 3.81
C ASN A 30 -10.27 -5.70 3.53
N PHE A 31 -8.99 -5.76 3.94
CA PHE A 31 -8.11 -6.92 3.79
C PHE A 31 -7.96 -7.71 5.09
N ASP A 32 -7.50 -8.95 5.00
CA ASP A 32 -7.41 -9.89 6.12
C ASP A 32 -6.03 -9.83 6.82
N CYS A 33 -5.78 -8.71 7.50
CA CYS A 33 -4.73 -8.62 8.53
C CYS A 33 -5.20 -7.73 9.66
N LYS A 34 -5.36 -8.28 10.85
CA LYS A 34 -5.90 -7.54 12.02
C LYS A 34 -7.25 -6.88 11.72
N TRP A 35 -8.02 -7.41 10.77
CA TRP A 35 -9.28 -6.81 10.31
C TRP A 35 -10.28 -6.62 11.45
N GLN A 36 -11.01 -5.51 11.37
CA GLN A 36 -12.14 -5.20 12.25
C GLN A 36 -13.24 -4.51 11.43
N PRO A 37 -14.52 -4.67 11.79
CA PRO A 37 -15.64 -4.11 11.01
C PRO A 37 -15.62 -2.59 10.94
N GLU A 38 -15.03 -1.94 11.93
CA GLU A 38 -14.80 -0.50 12.00
C GLU A 38 -13.30 -0.24 12.21
N SER A 39 -12.79 0.77 11.54
CA SER A 39 -11.41 1.22 11.66
C SER A 39 -11.37 2.74 11.76
N THR A 40 -10.18 3.32 11.78
CA THR A 40 -10.01 4.76 11.91
C THR A 40 -9.24 5.33 10.73
N TRP A 41 -9.71 6.45 10.22
CA TRP A 41 -9.00 7.27 9.26
C TRP A 41 -9.09 8.75 9.64
N ARG A 42 -7.95 9.41 9.87
CA ARG A 42 -7.86 10.82 10.32
C ARG A 42 -8.74 11.14 11.52
N GLY A 43 -8.78 10.23 12.49
CA GLY A 43 -9.57 10.38 13.71
C GLY A 43 -11.07 10.10 13.55
N ASN A 44 -11.56 9.75 12.35
CA ASN A 44 -12.95 9.39 12.12
C ASN A 44 -13.09 7.88 12.00
N VAL A 45 -14.19 7.33 12.52
CA VAL A 45 -14.56 5.93 12.31
C VAL A 45 -14.96 5.73 10.86
N VAL A 46 -14.43 4.68 10.23
CA VAL A 46 -14.71 4.29 8.86
C VAL A 46 -15.12 2.81 8.80
N SER A 47 -15.99 2.47 7.86
CA SER A 47 -16.38 1.08 7.61
C SER A 47 -15.25 0.32 6.91
N ALA A 48 -14.95 -0.86 7.42
CA ALA A 48 -14.03 -1.82 6.80
C ALA A 48 -14.76 -2.93 6.01
N GLY A 49 -16.07 -2.76 5.78
CA GLY A 49 -16.93 -3.76 5.17
C GLY A 49 -17.54 -4.73 6.18
N THR A 50 -18.23 -5.75 5.69
CA THR A 50 -18.93 -6.74 6.54
C THR A 50 -18.04 -7.92 6.93
N SER A 51 -16.96 -8.12 6.21
CA SER A 51 -15.90 -9.13 6.46
C SER A 51 -14.65 -8.72 5.69
N PRO A 52 -13.50 -9.34 5.97
CA PRO A 52 -12.35 -9.24 5.05
C PRO A 52 -12.80 -9.62 3.64
N PHE A 53 -12.37 -8.86 2.65
CA PHE A 53 -12.72 -9.05 1.24
C PHE A 53 -14.24 -9.07 0.97
N SER A 54 -15.02 -8.27 1.69
CA SER A 54 -16.43 -8.09 1.36
C SER A 54 -16.65 -7.28 0.08
N GLU A 55 -15.65 -6.50 -0.33
CA GLU A 55 -15.75 -5.58 -1.46
C GLU A 55 -15.14 -6.17 -2.74
N PRO A 56 -15.79 -5.98 -3.90
CA PRO A 56 -15.34 -6.57 -5.15
C PRO A 56 -13.93 -6.10 -5.56
N GLU A 57 -13.53 -4.89 -5.21
CA GLU A 57 -12.21 -4.35 -5.50
C GLU A 57 -11.11 -5.07 -4.70
N SER A 58 -11.32 -5.32 -3.42
CA SER A 58 -10.38 -6.08 -2.58
C SER A 58 -10.33 -7.55 -2.97
N VAL A 59 -11.47 -8.14 -3.35
CA VAL A 59 -11.54 -9.49 -3.94
C VAL A 59 -10.71 -9.56 -5.22
N ALA A 60 -10.85 -8.59 -6.11
CA ALA A 60 -10.10 -8.58 -7.38
C ALA A 60 -8.59 -8.52 -7.15
N LEU A 61 -8.11 -7.71 -6.20
CA LEU A 61 -6.69 -7.67 -5.83
C LEU A 61 -6.24 -8.99 -5.21
N ARG A 62 -7.03 -9.55 -4.28
CA ARG A 62 -6.74 -10.87 -3.68
C ARG A 62 -6.59 -11.95 -4.74
N ASP A 63 -7.53 -12.05 -5.66
CA ASP A 63 -7.56 -13.08 -6.69
C ASP A 63 -6.41 -12.91 -7.68
N PHE A 64 -6.05 -11.68 -8.02
CA PHE A 64 -4.87 -11.37 -8.81
C PHE A 64 -3.59 -11.83 -8.10
N VAL A 65 -3.40 -11.43 -6.85
CA VAL A 65 -2.21 -11.77 -6.06
C VAL A 65 -2.09 -13.28 -5.86
N THR A 66 -3.18 -13.96 -5.52
CA THR A 66 -3.15 -15.41 -5.31
C THR A 66 -2.92 -16.19 -6.60
N THR A 67 -3.36 -15.67 -7.74
CA THR A 67 -3.14 -16.30 -9.05
C THR A 67 -1.71 -16.14 -9.55
N TYR A 68 -1.13 -14.95 -9.41
CA TYR A 68 0.16 -14.63 -10.02
C TYR A 68 1.35 -14.68 -9.05
N SER A 69 1.09 -14.71 -7.75
CA SER A 69 2.12 -14.78 -6.69
C SER A 69 3.30 -13.84 -6.95
N PRO A 70 3.08 -12.51 -6.99
CA PRO A 70 4.13 -11.56 -7.31
C PRO A 70 5.29 -11.65 -6.30
N SER A 71 6.52 -11.48 -6.77
CA SER A 71 7.71 -11.51 -5.92
C SER A 71 7.81 -10.33 -4.95
N ALA A 72 7.16 -9.22 -5.26
CA ALA A 72 6.98 -8.06 -4.40
C ALA A 72 5.83 -7.18 -4.90
N VAL A 73 5.28 -6.36 -4.00
CA VAL A 73 4.24 -5.37 -4.32
C VAL A 73 4.67 -4.00 -3.78
N VAL A 74 4.42 -2.95 -4.56
CA VAL A 74 4.66 -1.57 -4.15
C VAL A 74 3.36 -0.79 -4.24
N PHE A 75 2.96 -0.18 -3.14
CA PHE A 75 1.85 0.77 -3.10
C PHE A 75 2.37 2.19 -3.05
N TRP A 76 1.76 3.10 -3.80
CA TRP A 76 2.07 4.53 -3.74
C TRP A 76 0.92 5.29 -3.11
N HIS A 77 1.26 6.00 -2.06
CA HIS A 77 0.38 6.91 -1.32
C HIS A 77 0.98 8.32 -1.30
N SER A 78 0.36 9.24 -0.59
CA SER A 78 0.86 10.58 -0.26
C SER A 78 0.16 11.13 0.99
N GLN A 79 0.86 11.83 1.89
CA GLN A 79 2.24 12.29 1.75
C GLN A 79 2.98 12.14 3.08
N ALA A 80 4.19 11.59 3.02
CA ALA A 80 5.08 11.56 4.18
C ALA A 80 6.57 11.58 3.78
N GLY A 81 6.91 11.41 2.48
CA GLY A 81 8.30 11.37 2.02
C GLY A 81 9.07 10.15 2.52
N ALA A 82 8.40 9.01 2.70
CA ALA A 82 8.99 7.83 3.33
C ALA A 82 8.58 6.52 2.65
N VAL A 83 9.35 5.47 2.89
CA VAL A 83 9.04 4.09 2.49
C VAL A 83 8.81 3.26 3.74
N TYR A 84 7.65 2.63 3.82
CA TYR A 84 7.25 1.79 4.95
C TYR A 84 7.28 0.32 4.58
N ALA A 85 7.75 -0.52 5.51
CA ALA A 85 7.67 -1.97 5.37
C ALA A 85 6.26 -2.47 5.74
N SER A 86 5.74 -3.43 4.96
CA SER A 86 4.52 -4.14 5.36
C SER A 86 4.78 -5.08 6.54
N GLU A 87 3.82 -5.18 7.43
CA GLU A 87 3.85 -6.13 8.56
C GLU A 87 2.45 -6.64 8.90
N CYS A 88 2.39 -7.85 9.46
CA CYS A 88 1.21 -8.39 10.11
C CYS A 88 1.61 -9.01 11.46
N LEU A 89 0.88 -10.04 11.91
CA LEU A 89 1.09 -10.66 13.24
C LEU A 89 2.50 -11.23 13.42
N GLU A 90 3.09 -11.78 12.37
CA GLU A 90 4.45 -12.37 12.38
C GLU A 90 5.56 -11.32 12.17
N GLY A 91 5.18 -10.04 12.10
CA GLY A 91 6.12 -8.93 11.88
C GLY A 91 6.50 -8.72 10.41
N ILE A 92 7.63 -8.09 10.20
CA ILE A 92 8.14 -7.71 8.87
C ILE A 92 8.93 -8.88 8.26
N LEU A 93 8.59 -9.26 7.04
CA LEU A 93 9.35 -10.28 6.30
C LEU A 93 10.79 -9.78 6.03
N PRO A 94 11.82 -10.65 6.12
CA PRO A 94 13.20 -10.26 5.80
C PRO A 94 13.33 -9.63 4.39
N THR A 95 12.66 -10.22 3.40
CA THR A 95 12.67 -9.69 2.02
C THR A 95 11.98 -8.33 1.94
N THR A 96 10.90 -8.08 2.68
CA THR A 96 10.25 -6.76 2.75
C THR A 96 11.25 -5.70 3.23
N ARG A 97 12.01 -6.00 4.29
CA ARG A 97 13.03 -5.08 4.79
C ARG A 97 14.11 -4.80 3.75
N THR A 98 14.58 -5.85 3.08
CA THR A 98 15.60 -5.71 2.03
C THR A 98 15.14 -4.83 0.86
N ILE A 99 13.91 -5.03 0.37
CA ILE A 99 13.39 -4.21 -0.74
C ILE A 99 13.05 -2.79 -0.29
N MET A 100 12.61 -2.57 0.95
CA MET A 100 12.41 -1.25 1.53
C MET A 100 13.71 -0.45 1.56
N ASP A 101 14.78 -1.04 2.12
CA ASP A 101 16.08 -0.39 2.24
C ASP A 101 16.68 -0.08 0.87
N ALA A 102 16.56 -1.01 -0.09
CA ALA A 102 17.04 -0.81 -1.46
C ALA A 102 16.27 0.33 -2.17
N TYR A 103 14.94 0.35 -2.02
CA TYR A 103 14.11 1.40 -2.59
C TYR A 103 14.43 2.76 -1.99
N ALA A 104 14.48 2.85 -0.66
CA ALA A 104 14.74 4.10 0.06
C ALA A 104 16.11 4.67 -0.28
N LEU A 105 17.15 3.83 -0.30
CA LEU A 105 18.51 4.25 -0.67
C LEU A 105 18.58 4.83 -2.10
N ALA A 106 17.90 4.19 -3.05
CA ALA A 106 17.96 4.61 -4.46
C ALA A 106 17.09 5.83 -4.74
N SER A 107 15.94 5.95 -4.09
CA SER A 107 15.00 7.05 -4.29
C SER A 107 15.27 8.28 -3.42
N GLY A 108 16.03 8.12 -2.33
CA GLY A 108 16.27 9.18 -1.34
C GLY A 108 15.07 9.48 -0.45
N TYR A 109 14.11 8.55 -0.32
CA TYR A 109 13.09 8.59 0.73
C TYR A 109 13.64 8.06 2.04
N ASP A 110 13.03 8.44 3.16
CA ASP A 110 13.35 7.84 4.45
C ASP A 110 12.83 6.41 4.56
N ALA A 111 13.65 5.47 5.04
CA ALA A 111 13.22 4.10 5.34
C ALA A 111 12.62 4.03 6.74
N VAL A 112 11.35 3.63 6.85
CA VAL A 112 10.62 3.51 8.12
C VAL A 112 10.09 2.09 8.27
N SER A 113 10.68 1.32 9.19
CA SER A 113 10.33 -0.10 9.35
C SER A 113 8.90 -0.33 9.81
N THR A 114 8.37 0.54 10.67
CA THR A 114 7.03 0.38 11.26
C THR A 114 6.30 1.71 11.24
N PHE A 115 5.07 1.67 10.74
CA PHE A 115 4.17 2.82 10.84
C PHE A 115 3.55 2.86 12.25
N ASP A 116 3.78 3.95 12.99
CA ASP A 116 3.36 4.10 14.39
C ASP A 116 2.44 5.30 14.66
N ALA A 117 2.09 6.07 13.63
CA ALA A 117 1.28 7.27 13.81
C ALA A 117 -0.15 6.98 14.32
N TYR A 118 -0.72 5.83 13.95
CA TYR A 118 -2.00 5.30 14.45
C TYR A 118 -2.12 3.81 14.12
N PRO A 119 -2.96 3.04 14.87
CA PRO A 119 -3.20 1.64 14.54
C PRO A 119 -3.81 1.48 13.14
N ILE A 120 -3.24 0.58 12.34
CA ILE A 120 -3.78 0.18 11.05
C ILE A 120 -4.34 -1.24 11.17
N THR A 121 -5.52 -1.45 10.61
CA THR A 121 -6.22 -2.74 10.59
C THR A 121 -6.81 -2.96 9.20
N GLY A 122 -6.67 -4.19 8.66
CA GLY A 122 -7.29 -4.57 7.40
C GLY A 122 -6.72 -3.86 6.16
N ASP A 123 -5.46 -3.45 6.18
CA ASP A 123 -4.77 -2.87 5.05
C ASP A 123 -4.25 -3.94 4.08
N ALA A 124 -4.08 -3.57 2.81
CA ALA A 124 -3.62 -4.46 1.77
C ALA A 124 -2.18 -4.93 2.00
N GLU A 125 -1.34 -4.04 2.47
CA GLU A 125 0.07 -4.28 2.73
C GLU A 125 0.26 -5.32 3.85
N GLY A 126 -0.49 -5.16 4.95
CA GLY A 126 -0.48 -6.11 6.06
C GLY A 126 -1.00 -7.49 5.65
N TRP A 127 -2.05 -7.55 4.82
CA TRP A 127 -2.53 -8.81 4.27
C TRP A 127 -1.44 -9.51 3.43
N LEU A 128 -0.72 -8.78 2.57
CA LEU A 128 0.38 -9.36 1.78
C LEU A 128 1.46 -9.96 2.69
N ALA A 129 1.83 -9.25 3.75
CA ALA A 129 2.77 -9.78 4.74
C ALA A 129 2.27 -11.09 5.37
N SER A 130 0.95 -11.20 5.67
CA SER A 130 0.36 -12.40 6.27
C SER A 130 0.39 -13.64 5.37
N ILE A 131 0.48 -13.44 4.05
CA ILE A 131 0.58 -14.51 3.05
C ILE A 131 2.00 -14.65 2.47
N ASN A 132 3.02 -14.11 3.16
CA ASN A 132 4.44 -14.16 2.78
C ASN A 132 4.78 -13.50 1.42
N ILE A 133 4.05 -12.48 1.02
CA ILE A 133 4.38 -11.65 -0.14
C ILE A 133 4.98 -10.34 0.36
N PRO A 134 6.26 -10.05 0.02
CA PRO A 134 6.90 -8.80 0.41
C PRO A 134 6.17 -7.60 -0.20
N ALA A 135 5.85 -6.61 0.63
CA ALA A 135 5.24 -5.38 0.15
C ALA A 135 5.81 -4.15 0.87
N ILE A 136 5.86 -3.04 0.18
CA ILE A 136 6.23 -1.74 0.74
C ILE A 136 5.20 -0.69 0.35
N THR A 137 5.05 0.31 1.21
CA THR A 137 4.27 1.52 0.92
C THR A 137 5.23 2.68 0.74
N VAL A 138 5.17 3.33 -0.42
CA VAL A 138 5.89 4.56 -0.72
C VAL A 138 4.95 5.73 -0.54
N GLU A 139 5.18 6.54 0.48
CA GLU A 139 4.47 7.79 0.68
C GLU A 139 5.24 8.91 -0.03
N LEU A 140 4.70 9.41 -1.14
CA LEU A 140 5.30 10.52 -1.88
C LEU A 140 5.51 11.74 -0.96
N GLU A 141 6.50 12.55 -1.25
CA GLU A 141 6.81 13.76 -0.47
C GLU A 141 5.69 14.82 -0.61
N THR A 142 5.07 14.86 -1.80
CA THR A 142 4.01 15.84 -2.10
C THR A 142 2.81 15.19 -2.78
N ARG A 143 1.70 15.92 -2.87
CA ARG A 143 0.51 15.56 -3.66
C ARG A 143 0.51 16.19 -5.05
N ASN A 144 1.50 16.98 -5.36
CA ASN A 144 1.55 17.78 -6.59
C ASN A 144 2.46 17.16 -7.66
N SER A 145 3.18 16.10 -7.32
CA SER A 145 4.12 15.40 -8.20
C SER A 145 4.06 13.90 -7.95
N ILE A 146 4.20 13.10 -9.00
CA ILE A 146 4.40 11.66 -8.91
C ILE A 146 5.87 11.28 -8.66
N GLU A 147 6.76 12.24 -8.62
CA GLU A 147 8.19 12.08 -8.32
C GLU A 147 8.84 10.97 -9.17
N TRP A 148 8.54 10.97 -10.47
CA TRP A 148 8.79 9.88 -11.40
C TRP A 148 10.21 9.32 -11.35
N THR A 149 11.22 10.18 -11.41
CA THR A 149 12.63 9.73 -11.44
C THR A 149 13.01 9.00 -10.16
N ARG A 150 12.66 9.54 -9.00
CA ARG A 150 12.93 8.89 -7.70
C ARG A 150 12.27 7.51 -7.62
N ASN A 151 11.00 7.44 -8.02
CA ASN A 151 10.25 6.18 -7.95
C ASN A 151 10.76 5.15 -8.96
N LEU A 152 11.20 5.58 -10.15
CA LEU A 152 11.84 4.70 -11.14
C LEU A 152 13.17 4.14 -10.62
N ASP A 153 13.99 4.96 -9.95
CA ASP A 153 15.24 4.52 -9.33
C ASP A 153 14.97 3.50 -8.22
N GLY A 154 13.97 3.75 -7.37
CA GLY A 154 13.53 2.81 -6.34
C GLY A 154 13.07 1.46 -6.89
N ILE A 155 12.20 1.47 -7.91
CA ILE A 155 11.76 0.24 -8.59
C ILE A 155 12.93 -0.51 -9.21
N SER A 156 13.85 0.21 -9.87
CA SER A 156 15.04 -0.39 -10.48
C SER A 156 15.93 -1.07 -9.44
N ALA A 157 16.03 -0.51 -8.24
CA ALA A 157 16.76 -1.10 -7.11
C ALA A 157 16.09 -2.39 -6.61
N ILE A 158 14.76 -2.39 -6.43
CA ILE A 158 14.01 -3.60 -6.06
C ILE A 158 14.22 -4.73 -7.08
N LEU A 159 14.08 -4.42 -8.36
CA LEU A 159 14.25 -5.43 -9.41
C LEU A 159 15.64 -6.04 -9.37
N LYS A 160 16.70 -5.24 -9.20
CA LYS A 160 18.08 -5.73 -9.06
C LYS A 160 18.22 -6.63 -7.82
N THR A 161 17.61 -6.26 -6.72
CA THR A 161 17.65 -7.02 -5.47
C THR A 161 16.97 -8.38 -5.60
N LEU A 162 15.81 -8.45 -6.26
CA LEU A 162 15.03 -9.69 -6.43
C LEU A 162 15.61 -10.62 -7.52
N ILE A 163 16.35 -10.11 -8.48
CA ILE A 163 16.92 -10.88 -9.61
C ILE A 163 18.37 -11.29 -9.31
N ALA A 164 19.03 -10.67 -8.33
CA ALA A 164 20.40 -11.02 -7.98
C ALA A 164 20.50 -12.52 -7.61
N PRO A 165 21.41 -13.28 -8.19
CA PRO A 165 21.62 -14.67 -7.78
C PRO A 165 22.08 -14.68 -6.30
N LEU A 166 21.50 -15.61 -5.54
CA LEU A 166 21.92 -15.94 -4.16
C LEU A 166 23.37 -16.43 -4.14
#